data_a3621a021929ec9af3571a63020e237c
#
_entry.id   a3621a021929ec9af3571a63020e237c
#
_cell.length_a   1.000
_cell.length_b   1.000
_cell.length_c   1.000
_cell.angle_alpha   90.00
_cell.angle_beta   90.00
_cell.angle_gamma   90.00
#
_symmetry.space_group_name_H-M   'P 1'
#
loop_
_entity.id
_entity.type
_entity.pdbx_description
1 polymer ?
#
loop_
_entity_poly.entity_id
_entity_poly.type
_entity_poly.pdbx_seq_one_letter_code
_entity_poly.pdbx_strand_id
1 'polypeptide(L)'
;MLRDYLTKRKTFRKTVKAAVKEEVKSRVTAARAQELFEKNAEQLRKNDYIESELYVKNNVKRGLRNSNGTGVLVGLTKIGEVIGYDVDEKKNKIPVEGKLYYRGYSIEDLVNSYIEEERFGFEEITYLLILGSLPTRSELEYFKKLLGTKRELPQGFARDIILTAPSNNIMNKMARSVLALYCYDDNPDDTSISNVFRQSIDLIGYFPALIAYAYQAKSSFYDNMSLHLHNPIPELSTSENILRMIRPTGEYTELEARLLDLSMILHAEHGGGNNSSFTTHLVSSTGTDTYSAISAAKHGGANIAVINMMNDLRKNVPDFNNRGKLDDYLVKVLRKEANDKSGLVYGMGHAIYTLSDPRAKVLKSMAKKLAESKDLVDDFLLCDYIERRTPELYAEVHGVEKPMPANVDLYSGFVYDALDIPTTIATPLFATARLSGWCAHRIEELISGGKLMRPAYKSVQQPRPYVPISKRISATSIRAEKQEKHNNR
;
A
#
# COMPACT_ATOMS: atom_id res chain seq x y z
N MET A 1 48.45 48.68 -7.02
CA MET A 1 48.36 47.35 -6.35
C MET A 1 47.68 47.44 -4.98
N LEU A 2 48.20 48.18 -3.97
CA LEU A 2 47.58 48.18 -2.63
C LEU A 2 46.17 48.79 -2.58
N ARG A 3 45.94 49.86 -3.36
CA ARG A 3 44.62 50.54 -3.48
C ARG A 3 43.55 49.63 -4.12
N ASP A 4 43.93 48.85 -5.11
CA ASP A 4 43.06 47.90 -5.81
C ASP A 4 42.70 46.71 -4.91
N TYR A 5 43.68 46.20 -4.15
CA TYR A 5 43.45 45.13 -3.17
C TYR A 5 42.48 45.55 -2.05
N LEU A 6 42.64 46.75 -1.54
CA LEU A 6 41.75 47.30 -0.50
C LEU A 6 40.34 47.55 -1.01
N THR A 7 40.18 47.96 -2.29
CA THR A 7 38.90 48.16 -2.92
C THR A 7 38.17 46.82 -3.15
N LYS A 8 38.87 45.83 -3.68
CA LYS A 8 38.33 44.45 -3.83
C LYS A 8 37.90 43.81 -2.48
N ARG A 9 38.70 44.02 -1.44
CA ARG A 9 38.40 43.55 -0.09
C ARG A 9 37.17 44.25 0.54
N LYS A 10 36.98 45.54 0.30
CA LYS A 10 35.77 46.31 0.70
C LYS A 10 34.53 45.84 -0.04
N THR A 11 34.62 45.57 -1.34
CA THR A 11 33.51 45.07 -2.17
C THR A 11 33.12 43.67 -1.72
N PHE A 12 34.08 42.75 -1.55
CA PHE A 12 33.85 41.43 -1.04
C PHE A 12 33.13 41.41 0.33
N ARG A 13 33.61 42.25 1.27
CA ARG A 13 32.96 42.39 2.61
C ARG A 13 31.51 42.93 2.49
N LYS A 14 31.22 43.84 1.56
CA LYS A 14 29.85 44.33 1.32
C LYS A 14 28.96 43.21 0.76
N THR A 15 29.44 42.44 -0.21
CA THR A 15 28.72 41.32 -0.80
C THR A 15 28.41 40.23 0.24
N VAL A 16 29.38 39.83 1.05
CA VAL A 16 29.17 38.85 2.10
C VAL A 16 28.19 39.37 3.16
N LYS A 17 28.27 40.64 3.58
CA LYS A 17 27.29 41.24 4.50
C LYS A 17 25.86 41.25 3.93
N ALA A 18 25.74 41.54 2.63
CA ALA A 18 24.44 41.54 1.96
C ALA A 18 23.85 40.11 1.89
N ALA A 19 24.65 39.13 1.48
CA ALA A 19 24.24 37.72 1.43
C ALA A 19 23.82 37.16 2.81
N VAL A 20 24.60 37.45 3.87
CA VAL A 20 24.27 37.06 5.24
C VAL A 20 22.98 37.72 5.71
N LYS A 21 22.77 39.01 5.39
CA LYS A 21 21.53 39.74 5.74
C LYS A 21 20.31 39.16 5.04
N GLU A 22 20.48 38.72 3.80
CA GLU A 22 19.40 38.10 3.00
C GLU A 22 19.07 36.69 3.52
N GLU A 23 20.08 35.89 3.87
CA GLU A 23 19.90 34.58 4.48
C GLU A 23 19.23 34.67 5.87
N VAL A 24 19.64 35.62 6.72
CA VAL A 24 18.98 35.86 8.01
C VAL A 24 17.52 36.28 7.82
N LYS A 25 17.24 37.17 6.86
CA LYS A 25 15.89 37.59 6.53
C LYS A 25 15.05 36.42 6.03
N SER A 26 15.61 35.55 5.19
CA SER A 26 14.96 34.32 4.69
C SER A 26 14.63 33.35 5.83
N ARG A 27 15.56 33.10 6.75
CA ARG A 27 15.34 32.25 7.93
C ARG A 27 14.27 32.78 8.88
N VAL A 28 14.26 34.10 9.13
CA VAL A 28 13.21 34.74 9.96
C VAL A 28 11.84 34.63 9.28
N THR A 29 11.79 34.76 7.96
CA THR A 29 10.55 34.60 7.19
C THR A 29 10.04 33.15 7.21
N ALA A 30 10.94 32.19 7.10
CA ALA A 30 10.61 30.75 7.20
C ALA A 30 10.09 30.38 8.60
N ALA A 31 10.73 30.87 9.65
CA ALA A 31 10.29 30.62 11.04
C ALA A 31 8.89 31.23 11.30
N ARG A 32 8.63 32.43 10.81
CA ARG A 32 7.29 33.06 10.91
C ARG A 32 6.24 32.29 10.10
N ALA A 33 6.60 31.76 8.93
CA ALA A 33 5.71 30.93 8.14
C ALA A 33 5.37 29.63 8.90
N GLN A 34 6.36 28.99 9.52
CA GLN A 34 6.16 27.78 10.31
C GLN A 34 5.23 28.03 11.51
N GLU A 35 5.46 29.11 12.27
CA GLU A 35 4.58 29.53 13.38
C GLU A 35 3.14 29.76 12.91
N LEU A 36 2.97 30.41 11.72
CA LEU A 36 1.68 30.62 11.12
C LEU A 36 1.00 29.30 10.72
N PHE A 37 1.76 28.34 10.16
CA PHE A 37 1.24 27.01 9.82
C PHE A 37 0.77 26.25 11.04
N GLU A 38 1.53 26.25 12.13
CA GLU A 38 1.16 25.59 13.39
C GLU A 38 -0.10 26.19 14.02
N LYS A 39 -0.15 27.52 14.09
CA LYS A 39 -1.33 28.23 14.57
C LYS A 39 -2.58 27.94 13.71
N ASN A 40 -2.43 27.96 12.40
CA ASN A 40 -3.52 27.65 11.49
C ASN A 40 -3.92 26.16 11.57
N ALA A 41 -2.98 25.24 11.75
CA ALA A 41 -3.28 23.82 11.94
C ALA A 41 -4.17 23.58 13.18
N GLU A 42 -3.92 24.29 14.28
CA GLU A 42 -4.80 24.23 15.46
C GLU A 42 -6.20 24.76 15.17
N GLN A 43 -6.28 25.89 14.45
CA GLN A 43 -7.56 26.46 14.03
C GLN A 43 -8.34 25.53 13.12
N LEU A 44 -7.67 24.85 12.15
CA LEU A 44 -8.26 23.85 11.26
C LEU A 44 -8.81 22.67 12.06
N ARG A 45 -8.03 22.12 13.02
CA ARG A 45 -8.52 21.04 13.87
C ARG A 45 -9.81 21.39 14.61
N LYS A 46 -9.93 22.61 15.11
CA LYS A 46 -11.14 23.09 15.79
C LYS A 46 -12.32 23.27 14.85
N ASN A 47 -12.07 23.79 13.64
CA ASN A 47 -13.12 24.13 12.69
C ASN A 47 -13.66 22.92 11.94
N ASP A 48 -12.79 21.94 11.64
CA ASP A 48 -13.10 20.82 10.75
C ASP A 48 -13.36 19.51 11.49
N TYR A 49 -13.29 19.53 12.84
CA TYR A 49 -13.66 18.38 13.65
C TYR A 49 -15.16 18.13 13.58
N ILE A 50 -15.54 16.90 13.27
CA ILE A 50 -16.93 16.43 13.26
C ILE A 50 -17.10 15.42 14.40
N GLU A 51 -17.98 15.73 15.35
CA GLU A 51 -18.27 14.91 16.52
C GLU A 51 -18.81 13.54 16.10
N SER A 52 -18.34 12.49 16.77
CA SER A 52 -18.71 11.10 16.47
C SER A 52 -20.21 10.83 16.53
N GLU A 53 -20.92 11.53 17.41
CA GLU A 53 -22.38 11.43 17.59
C GLU A 53 -23.16 11.89 16.35
N LEU A 54 -22.61 12.84 15.57
CA LEU A 54 -23.23 13.31 14.33
C LEU A 54 -23.28 12.23 13.25
N TYR A 55 -22.28 11.35 13.22
CA TYR A 55 -22.29 10.21 12.29
C TYR A 55 -23.40 9.21 12.64
N VAL A 56 -23.57 8.91 13.93
CA VAL A 56 -24.65 8.03 14.43
C VAL A 56 -26.00 8.66 14.18
N LYS A 57 -26.19 9.93 14.59
CA LYS A 57 -27.46 10.70 14.43
C LYS A 57 -27.91 10.76 12.96
N ASN A 58 -26.99 10.86 12.02
CA ASN A 58 -27.30 10.95 10.59
C ASN A 58 -27.22 9.58 9.87
N ASN A 59 -27.07 8.47 10.62
CA ASN A 59 -26.94 7.12 10.06
C ASN A 59 -25.83 7.00 8.97
N VAL A 60 -24.72 7.72 9.16
CA VAL A 60 -23.61 7.70 8.20
C VAL A 60 -22.85 6.38 8.30
N LYS A 61 -22.65 5.74 7.16
CA LYS A 61 -21.89 4.48 7.05
C LYS A 61 -20.40 4.79 6.95
N ARG A 62 -19.79 5.19 8.07
CA ARG A 62 -18.39 5.60 8.12
C ARG A 62 -17.48 4.45 7.68
N GLY A 63 -16.56 4.73 6.73
CA GLY A 63 -15.73 3.71 6.11
C GLY A 63 -16.50 2.67 5.30
N LEU A 64 -17.72 3.00 4.84
CA LEU A 64 -18.66 2.10 4.14
C LEU A 64 -18.93 0.81 4.93
N ARG A 65 -19.12 0.96 6.27
CA ARG A 65 -19.48 -0.14 7.17
C ARG A 65 -20.80 0.11 7.84
N ASN A 66 -21.62 -0.93 7.92
CA ASN A 66 -22.84 -0.96 8.73
C ASN A 66 -22.49 -1.05 10.22
N SER A 67 -23.45 -0.73 11.10
CA SER A 67 -23.27 -0.79 12.55
C SER A 67 -22.91 -2.19 13.08
N ASN A 68 -23.34 -3.25 12.39
CA ASN A 68 -22.96 -4.64 12.68
C ASN A 68 -21.58 -5.03 12.11
N GLY A 69 -20.87 -4.08 11.50
CA GLY A 69 -19.54 -4.29 10.92
C GLY A 69 -19.53 -4.94 9.54
N THR A 70 -20.69 -5.23 8.92
CA THR A 70 -20.75 -5.70 7.52
C THR A 70 -20.41 -4.57 6.55
N GLY A 71 -19.88 -4.89 5.37
CA GLY A 71 -19.66 -3.90 4.30
C GLY A 71 -20.97 -3.36 3.74
N VAL A 72 -20.98 -2.10 3.32
CA VAL A 72 -22.05 -1.56 2.50
C VAL A 72 -21.88 -2.09 1.08
N LEU A 73 -22.90 -2.71 0.52
CA LEU A 73 -22.87 -3.18 -0.87
C LEU A 73 -22.94 -1.97 -1.81
N VAL A 74 -21.87 -1.72 -2.56
CA VAL A 74 -21.72 -0.56 -3.44
C VAL A 74 -21.54 -0.92 -4.92
N GLY A 75 -21.31 -2.20 -5.23
CA GLY A 75 -21.11 -2.68 -6.61
C GLY A 75 -21.18 -4.19 -6.71
N LEU A 76 -21.11 -4.68 -7.93
CA LEU A 76 -21.04 -6.10 -8.29
C LEU A 76 -19.75 -6.34 -9.07
N THR A 77 -19.17 -7.53 -8.92
CA THR A 77 -17.98 -7.93 -9.67
C THR A 77 -18.02 -9.41 -10.03
N LYS A 78 -17.38 -9.75 -11.15
CA LYS A 78 -17.09 -11.13 -11.58
C LYS A 78 -15.62 -11.51 -11.38
N ILE A 79 -14.79 -10.61 -10.83
CA ILE A 79 -13.34 -10.77 -10.76
C ILE A 79 -12.94 -11.63 -9.57
N GLY A 80 -13.41 -11.28 -8.38
CA GLY A 80 -13.02 -11.97 -7.15
C GLY A 80 -14.12 -11.97 -6.12
N GLU A 81 -14.21 -13.07 -5.36
CA GLU A 81 -15.13 -13.23 -4.24
C GLU A 81 -14.38 -13.58 -2.96
N VAL A 82 -14.70 -12.86 -1.88
CA VAL A 82 -14.08 -13.04 -0.56
C VAL A 82 -15.18 -13.37 0.44
N ILE A 83 -15.17 -14.59 0.97
CA ILE A 83 -16.10 -15.06 1.99
C ILE A 83 -15.34 -15.24 3.29
N GLY A 84 -15.77 -14.57 4.36
CA GLY A 84 -15.14 -14.66 5.67
C GLY A 84 -16.14 -14.65 6.82
N TYR A 85 -17.42 -14.46 6.52
CA TYR A 85 -18.55 -14.57 7.45
C TYR A 85 -19.82 -14.83 6.67
N ASP A 86 -20.79 -15.42 7.35
CA ASP A 86 -22.17 -15.50 6.90
C ASP A 86 -23.03 -14.50 7.68
N VAL A 87 -24.29 -14.35 7.33
CA VAL A 87 -25.22 -13.42 7.96
C VAL A 87 -26.51 -14.15 8.31
N ASP A 88 -26.89 -14.16 9.60
CA ASP A 88 -28.13 -14.73 10.07
C ASP A 88 -29.36 -13.89 9.69
N GLU A 89 -30.55 -14.41 9.94
CA GLU A 89 -31.83 -13.70 9.69
C GLU A 89 -31.91 -12.35 10.43
N LYS A 90 -31.22 -12.20 11.55
CA LYS A 90 -31.14 -10.95 12.33
C LYS A 90 -30.02 -10.02 11.87
N LYS A 91 -29.35 -10.35 10.75
CA LYS A 91 -28.22 -9.61 10.19
C LYS A 91 -26.96 -9.60 11.09
N ASN A 92 -26.80 -10.56 11.99
CA ASN A 92 -25.55 -10.73 12.72
C ASN A 92 -24.56 -11.53 11.88
N LYS A 93 -23.28 -11.24 12.08
CA LYS A 93 -22.20 -12.02 11.45
C LYS A 93 -22.06 -13.38 12.11
N ILE A 94 -22.03 -14.42 11.31
CA ILE A 94 -21.68 -15.78 11.71
C ILE A 94 -20.27 -16.06 11.20
N PRO A 95 -19.31 -16.38 12.07
CA PRO A 95 -17.97 -16.77 11.65
C PRO A 95 -17.99 -18.04 10.79
N VAL A 96 -17.25 -18.00 9.67
CA VAL A 96 -17.07 -19.15 8.77
C VAL A 96 -15.60 -19.24 8.34
N GLU A 97 -15.19 -20.41 7.84
CA GLU A 97 -13.90 -20.57 7.19
C GLU A 97 -13.78 -19.63 6.00
N GLY A 98 -12.63 -18.94 5.91
CA GLY A 98 -12.38 -18.01 4.82
C GLY A 98 -12.27 -18.73 3.48
N LYS A 99 -12.86 -18.13 2.44
CA LYS A 99 -12.72 -18.59 1.05
C LYS A 99 -12.39 -17.40 0.16
N LEU A 100 -11.57 -17.66 -0.85
CA LEU A 100 -11.21 -16.68 -1.88
C LEU A 100 -11.34 -17.35 -3.24
N TYR A 101 -12.05 -16.70 -4.13
CA TYR A 101 -12.25 -17.16 -5.50
C TYR A 101 -11.76 -16.12 -6.49
N TYR A 102 -11.03 -16.54 -7.51
CA TYR A 102 -10.65 -15.74 -8.67
C TYR A 102 -11.49 -16.21 -9.86
N ARG A 103 -12.36 -15.36 -10.37
CA ARG A 103 -13.28 -15.72 -11.47
C ARG A 103 -14.07 -17.01 -11.21
N GLY A 104 -14.39 -17.30 -9.95
CA GLY A 104 -15.11 -18.51 -9.54
C GLY A 104 -14.24 -19.73 -9.22
N TYR A 105 -12.94 -19.68 -9.48
CA TYR A 105 -12.01 -20.75 -9.10
C TYR A 105 -11.47 -20.51 -7.69
N SER A 106 -11.46 -21.58 -6.87
CA SER A 106 -10.88 -21.52 -5.53
C SER A 106 -9.37 -21.21 -5.60
N ILE A 107 -8.91 -20.27 -4.78
CA ILE A 107 -7.49 -19.95 -4.71
C ILE A 107 -6.64 -21.15 -4.24
N GLU A 108 -7.21 -21.98 -3.37
CA GLU A 108 -6.55 -23.19 -2.86
C GLU A 108 -6.35 -24.21 -3.99
N ASP A 109 -7.36 -24.44 -4.82
CA ASP A 109 -7.28 -25.37 -5.94
C ASP A 109 -6.26 -24.89 -7.00
N LEU A 110 -6.31 -23.59 -7.35
CA LEU A 110 -5.38 -22.99 -8.28
C LEU A 110 -3.93 -23.15 -7.80
N VAL A 111 -3.67 -22.79 -6.56
CA VAL A 111 -2.31 -22.85 -6.01
C VAL A 111 -1.80 -24.28 -5.85
N ASN A 112 -2.64 -25.20 -5.38
CA ASN A 112 -2.25 -26.61 -5.26
C ASN A 112 -1.86 -27.20 -6.60
N SER A 113 -2.58 -26.87 -7.69
CA SER A 113 -2.21 -27.29 -9.04
C SER A 113 -0.81 -26.78 -9.44
N TYR A 114 -0.49 -25.51 -9.16
CA TYR A 114 0.84 -24.95 -9.48
C TYR A 114 1.96 -25.59 -8.66
N ILE A 115 1.69 -25.94 -7.39
CA ILE A 115 2.64 -26.63 -6.51
C ILE A 115 2.89 -28.06 -7.01
N GLU A 116 1.82 -28.80 -7.33
CA GLU A 116 1.88 -30.19 -7.80
C GLU A 116 2.56 -30.31 -9.16
N GLU A 117 2.28 -29.39 -10.08
CA GLU A 117 2.89 -29.32 -11.42
C GLU A 117 4.28 -28.67 -11.43
N GLU A 118 4.74 -28.19 -10.29
CA GLU A 118 6.05 -27.52 -10.13
C GLU A 118 6.29 -26.37 -11.13
N ARG A 119 5.29 -25.54 -11.39
CA ARG A 119 5.34 -24.44 -12.37
C ARG A 119 5.00 -23.08 -11.79
N PHE A 120 5.38 -22.03 -12.52
CA PHE A 120 4.98 -20.65 -12.25
C PHE A 120 3.52 -20.43 -12.66
N GLY A 121 2.73 -19.77 -11.80
CA GLY A 121 1.30 -19.57 -12.01
C GLY A 121 0.86 -18.11 -12.12
N PHE A 122 1.71 -17.14 -11.79
CA PHE A 122 1.29 -15.73 -11.73
C PHE A 122 0.81 -15.18 -13.09
N GLU A 123 1.46 -15.54 -14.20
CA GLU A 123 1.04 -15.14 -15.54
C GLU A 123 -0.31 -15.77 -15.92
N GLU A 124 -0.58 -17.02 -15.51
CA GLU A 124 -1.88 -17.68 -15.72
C GLU A 124 -2.98 -17.02 -14.89
N ILE A 125 -2.72 -16.67 -13.65
CA ILE A 125 -3.64 -15.91 -12.80
C ILE A 125 -3.91 -14.53 -13.40
N THR A 126 -2.89 -13.87 -13.93
CA THR A 126 -3.06 -12.59 -14.63
C THR A 126 -3.98 -12.74 -15.85
N TYR A 127 -3.76 -13.78 -16.65
CA TYR A 127 -4.64 -14.12 -17.77
C TYR A 127 -6.08 -14.35 -17.30
N LEU A 128 -6.26 -15.21 -16.29
CA LEU A 128 -7.58 -15.54 -15.72
C LEU A 128 -8.31 -14.29 -15.24
N LEU A 129 -7.66 -13.43 -14.46
CA LEU A 129 -8.30 -12.23 -13.91
C LEU A 129 -8.73 -11.26 -15.00
N ILE A 130 -7.90 -11.04 -16.02
CA ILE A 130 -8.19 -10.08 -17.09
C ILE A 130 -9.16 -10.64 -18.12
N LEU A 131 -8.94 -11.85 -18.62
CA LEU A 131 -9.72 -12.43 -19.72
C LEU A 131 -10.91 -13.29 -19.25
N GLY A 132 -10.94 -13.69 -17.98
CA GLY A 132 -12.12 -14.30 -17.36
C GLY A 132 -12.22 -15.82 -17.46
N SER A 133 -11.26 -16.50 -18.09
CA SER A 133 -11.18 -17.96 -18.20
C SER A 133 -9.75 -18.44 -18.06
N LEU A 134 -9.57 -19.71 -17.67
CA LEU A 134 -8.24 -20.33 -17.70
C LEU A 134 -7.77 -20.52 -19.14
N PRO A 135 -6.49 -20.23 -19.44
CA PRO A 135 -5.94 -20.42 -20.78
C PRO A 135 -5.69 -21.89 -21.09
N THR A 136 -5.76 -22.24 -22.36
CA THR A 136 -5.10 -23.43 -22.87
C THR A 136 -3.57 -23.26 -22.80
N ARG A 137 -2.81 -24.36 -22.91
CA ARG A 137 -1.33 -24.28 -22.89
C ARG A 137 -0.80 -23.32 -23.98
N SER A 138 -1.36 -23.35 -25.19
CA SER A 138 -0.94 -22.47 -26.27
C SER A 138 -1.26 -20.99 -26.02
N GLU A 139 -2.41 -20.71 -25.43
CA GLU A 139 -2.80 -19.34 -25.05
C GLU A 139 -1.91 -18.81 -23.92
N LEU A 140 -1.59 -19.64 -22.93
CA LEU A 140 -0.68 -19.25 -21.85
C LEU A 140 0.72 -18.93 -22.39
N GLU A 141 1.28 -19.78 -23.25
CA GLU A 141 2.58 -19.53 -23.85
C GLU A 141 2.60 -18.28 -24.74
N TYR A 142 1.53 -18.02 -25.46
CA TYR A 142 1.38 -16.77 -26.22
C TYR A 142 1.32 -15.56 -25.29
N PHE A 143 0.55 -15.65 -24.20
CA PHE A 143 0.39 -14.58 -23.23
C PHE A 143 1.70 -14.26 -22.49
N LYS A 144 2.46 -15.30 -22.10
CA LYS A 144 3.80 -15.13 -21.51
C LYS A 144 4.74 -14.40 -22.46
N LYS A 145 4.75 -14.78 -23.73
CA LYS A 145 5.54 -14.09 -24.75
C LYS A 145 5.09 -12.64 -24.92
N LEU A 146 3.80 -12.36 -24.96
CA LEU A 146 3.26 -11.02 -25.04
C LEU A 146 3.74 -10.17 -23.85
N LEU A 147 3.61 -10.65 -22.61
CA LEU A 147 4.14 -9.96 -21.42
C LEU A 147 5.66 -9.77 -21.49
N GLY A 148 6.39 -10.78 -21.98
CA GLY A 148 7.83 -10.72 -22.19
C GLY A 148 8.26 -9.54 -23.06
N THR A 149 7.52 -9.29 -24.17
CA THR A 149 7.79 -8.15 -25.07
C THR A 149 7.56 -6.78 -24.42
N LYS A 150 6.87 -6.74 -23.25
CA LYS A 150 6.51 -5.51 -22.53
C LYS A 150 7.32 -5.31 -21.25
N ARG A 151 8.39 -6.08 -21.04
CA ARG A 151 9.18 -5.94 -19.80
C ARG A 151 10.13 -4.75 -19.83
N GLU A 152 10.57 -4.30 -21.00
CA GLU A 152 11.42 -3.12 -21.14
C GLU A 152 10.61 -1.84 -21.06
N LEU A 153 11.07 -0.90 -20.22
CA LEU A 153 10.48 0.44 -20.11
C LEU A 153 10.71 1.23 -21.40
N PRO A 154 9.85 2.21 -21.71
CA PRO A 154 10.06 3.09 -22.86
C PRO A 154 11.45 3.73 -22.85
N GLN A 155 11.99 4.01 -24.04
CA GLN A 155 13.32 4.57 -24.20
C GLN A 155 13.53 5.85 -23.38
N GLY A 156 14.58 5.91 -22.60
CA GLY A 156 14.90 7.04 -21.73
C GLY A 156 14.12 7.10 -20.41
N PHE A 157 13.02 6.36 -20.25
CA PHE A 157 12.15 6.45 -19.09
C PHE A 157 12.89 6.20 -17.77
N ALA A 158 13.70 5.14 -17.70
CA ALA A 158 14.47 4.82 -16.48
C ALA A 158 15.38 5.99 -16.08
N ARG A 159 16.13 6.57 -17.04
CA ARG A 159 17.03 7.68 -16.80
C ARG A 159 16.26 8.95 -16.37
N ASP A 160 15.26 9.35 -17.14
CA ASP A 160 14.65 10.68 -17.03
C ASP A 160 13.60 10.75 -15.92
N ILE A 161 12.91 9.64 -15.66
CA ILE A 161 11.83 9.58 -14.67
C ILE A 161 12.30 8.91 -13.37
N ILE A 162 13.02 7.78 -13.44
CA ILE A 162 13.32 7.01 -12.23
C ILE A 162 14.60 7.50 -11.55
N LEU A 163 15.71 7.57 -12.29
CA LEU A 163 17.03 7.88 -11.74
C LEU A 163 17.22 9.37 -11.43
N THR A 164 16.62 10.26 -12.22
CA THR A 164 16.75 11.72 -12.03
C THR A 164 16.07 12.21 -10.74
N ALA A 165 15.00 11.55 -10.30
CA ALA A 165 14.25 11.93 -9.10
C ALA A 165 13.97 10.74 -8.18
N PRO A 166 15.01 10.15 -7.55
CA PRO A 166 14.84 9.03 -6.62
C PRO A 166 13.95 9.41 -5.43
N SER A 167 13.41 8.41 -4.75
CA SER A 167 12.53 8.63 -3.60
C SER A 167 12.78 7.58 -2.53
N ASN A 168 12.81 8.01 -1.26
CA ASN A 168 12.81 7.08 -0.13
C ASN A 168 11.52 6.24 -0.05
N ASN A 169 10.43 6.76 -0.60
CA ASN A 169 9.16 6.05 -0.67
C ASN A 169 8.98 5.46 -2.08
N ILE A 170 9.29 4.17 -2.22
CA ILE A 170 9.23 3.47 -3.51
C ILE A 170 7.79 3.37 -4.02
N MET A 171 6.80 3.16 -3.14
CA MET A 171 5.38 3.12 -3.54
C MET A 171 4.95 4.45 -4.17
N ASN A 172 5.34 5.59 -3.59
CA ASN A 172 5.11 6.90 -4.17
C ASN A 172 5.85 7.08 -5.50
N LYS A 173 7.09 6.55 -5.60
CA LYS A 173 7.86 6.60 -6.85
C LYS A 173 7.16 5.82 -7.95
N MET A 174 6.65 4.62 -7.66
CA MET A 174 5.89 3.81 -8.62
C MET A 174 4.63 4.53 -9.11
N ALA A 175 3.84 5.11 -8.20
CA ALA A 175 2.63 5.86 -8.57
C ALA A 175 2.95 7.03 -9.52
N ARG A 176 4.02 7.80 -9.25
CA ARG A 176 4.50 8.87 -10.14
C ARG A 176 5.01 8.33 -11.48
N SER A 177 5.65 7.17 -11.47
CA SER A 177 6.14 6.52 -12.69
C SER A 177 4.98 6.04 -13.56
N VAL A 178 3.92 5.48 -12.96
CA VAL A 178 2.70 5.11 -13.69
C VAL A 178 2.08 6.34 -14.36
N LEU A 179 1.93 7.46 -13.63
CA LEU A 179 1.44 8.71 -14.24
C LEU A 179 2.33 9.24 -15.36
N ALA A 180 3.66 9.11 -15.21
CA ALA A 180 4.59 9.57 -16.24
C ALA A 180 4.53 8.72 -17.52
N LEU A 181 4.14 7.44 -17.44
CA LEU A 181 3.95 6.57 -18.62
C LEU A 181 2.87 7.10 -19.57
N TYR A 182 1.92 7.90 -19.08
CA TYR A 182 0.96 8.61 -19.91
C TYR A 182 1.63 9.37 -21.07
N CYS A 183 2.77 10.03 -20.82
CA CYS A 183 3.50 10.81 -21.84
C CYS A 183 4.24 9.93 -22.87
N TYR A 184 4.30 8.63 -22.67
CA TYR A 184 4.97 7.67 -23.56
C TYR A 184 3.97 6.78 -24.30
N ASP A 185 2.69 7.00 -24.14
CA ASP A 185 1.61 6.31 -24.84
C ASP A 185 1.06 7.19 -25.95
N ASP A 186 0.97 6.66 -27.16
CA ASP A 186 0.43 7.40 -28.32
C ASP A 186 -1.08 7.65 -28.23
N ASN A 187 -1.81 6.84 -27.43
CA ASN A 187 -3.25 6.94 -27.25
C ASN A 187 -3.67 6.85 -25.77
N PRO A 188 -3.16 7.74 -24.89
CA PRO A 188 -3.34 7.59 -23.44
C PRO A 188 -4.79 7.77 -22.99
N ASP A 189 -5.58 8.62 -23.66
CA ASP A 189 -6.96 8.96 -23.31
C ASP A 189 -8.02 8.03 -23.97
N ASP A 190 -7.60 7.13 -24.87
CA ASP A 190 -8.53 6.18 -25.47
C ASP A 190 -8.95 5.11 -24.44
N THR A 191 -10.21 5.19 -24.02
CA THR A 191 -10.84 4.26 -23.06
C THR A 191 -11.54 3.09 -23.73
N SER A 192 -11.34 2.86 -25.02
CA SER A 192 -11.81 1.64 -25.69
C SER A 192 -11.24 0.39 -25.00
N ILE A 193 -12.01 -0.67 -24.93
CA ILE A 193 -11.62 -1.89 -24.20
C ILE A 193 -10.32 -2.47 -24.77
N SER A 194 -10.14 -2.42 -26.08
CA SER A 194 -8.90 -2.90 -26.73
C SER A 194 -7.66 -2.08 -26.30
N ASN A 195 -7.80 -0.76 -26.20
CA ASN A 195 -6.69 0.09 -25.78
C ASN A 195 -6.42 -0.03 -24.27
N VAL A 196 -7.45 -0.08 -23.44
CA VAL A 196 -7.27 -0.29 -21.98
C VAL A 196 -6.67 -1.68 -21.69
N PHE A 197 -7.02 -2.71 -22.46
CA PHE A 197 -6.38 -4.02 -22.38
C PHE A 197 -4.89 -3.92 -22.76
N ARG A 198 -4.54 -3.24 -23.87
CA ARG A 198 -3.14 -2.99 -24.26
C ARG A 198 -2.38 -2.28 -23.15
N GLN A 199 -2.92 -1.16 -22.63
CA GLN A 199 -2.32 -0.39 -21.54
C GLN A 199 -2.13 -1.24 -20.27
N SER A 200 -3.08 -2.12 -19.97
CA SER A 200 -2.98 -3.06 -18.84
C SER A 200 -1.83 -4.03 -19.00
N ILE A 201 -1.65 -4.60 -20.19
CA ILE A 201 -0.53 -5.51 -20.50
C ILE A 201 0.81 -4.77 -20.45
N ASP A 202 0.88 -3.55 -20.99
CA ASP A 202 2.07 -2.70 -20.92
C ASP A 202 2.45 -2.43 -19.46
N LEU A 203 1.51 -2.01 -18.62
CA LEU A 203 1.75 -1.75 -17.19
C LEU A 203 2.22 -2.99 -16.44
N ILE A 204 1.55 -4.14 -16.62
CA ILE A 204 1.93 -5.39 -15.95
C ILE A 204 3.34 -5.82 -16.37
N GLY A 205 3.66 -5.67 -17.66
CA GLY A 205 5.00 -5.95 -18.18
C GLY A 205 6.08 -5.03 -17.58
N TYR A 206 5.80 -3.74 -17.43
CA TYR A 206 6.76 -2.74 -16.93
C TYR A 206 7.02 -2.83 -15.42
N PHE A 207 6.10 -3.33 -14.62
CA PHE A 207 6.16 -3.23 -13.16
C PHE A 207 7.39 -3.90 -12.53
N PRO A 208 7.90 -5.06 -12.99
CA PRO A 208 9.16 -5.62 -12.50
C PRO A 208 10.34 -4.65 -12.63
N ALA A 209 10.44 -3.97 -13.78
CA ALA A 209 11.49 -2.98 -14.00
C ALA A 209 11.25 -1.69 -13.18
N LEU A 210 10.00 -1.24 -13.05
CA LEU A 210 9.67 -0.07 -12.25
C LEU A 210 10.03 -0.25 -10.78
N ILE A 211 9.67 -1.38 -10.16
CA ILE A 211 9.99 -1.64 -8.74
C ILE A 211 11.49 -1.79 -8.54
N ALA A 212 12.16 -2.56 -9.40
CA ALA A 212 13.59 -2.83 -9.27
C ALA A 212 14.42 -1.55 -9.46
N TYR A 213 14.16 -0.78 -10.51
CA TYR A 213 14.91 0.46 -10.77
C TYR A 213 14.61 1.55 -9.74
N ALA A 214 13.36 1.64 -9.24
CA ALA A 214 13.04 2.55 -8.16
C ALA A 214 13.79 2.19 -6.86
N TYR A 215 13.91 0.90 -6.56
CA TYR A 215 14.69 0.40 -5.43
C TYR A 215 16.19 0.70 -5.60
N GLN A 216 16.76 0.37 -6.75
CA GLN A 216 18.18 0.61 -7.04
C GLN A 216 18.51 2.11 -6.98
N ALA A 217 17.67 2.96 -7.54
CA ALA A 217 17.83 4.41 -7.45
C ALA A 217 17.77 4.92 -6.01
N LYS A 218 16.83 4.39 -5.18
CA LYS A 218 16.75 4.71 -3.74
C LYS A 218 18.01 4.27 -3.01
N SER A 219 18.45 3.04 -3.21
CA SER A 219 19.62 2.47 -2.53
C SER A 219 20.90 3.21 -2.89
N SER A 220 21.05 3.58 -4.17
CA SER A 220 22.21 4.38 -4.60
C SER A 220 22.20 5.80 -4.03
N PHE A 221 21.06 6.48 -4.05
CA PHE A 221 20.98 7.90 -3.67
C PHE A 221 20.90 8.12 -2.14
N TYR A 222 20.14 7.26 -1.43
CA TYR A 222 19.90 7.46 0.01
C TYR A 222 20.74 6.56 0.91
N ASP A 223 21.13 5.35 0.44
CA ASP A 223 21.88 4.38 1.26
C ASP A 223 23.35 4.30 0.85
N ASN A 224 23.81 5.10 -0.12
CA ASN A 224 25.20 5.12 -0.65
C ASN A 224 25.66 3.76 -1.19
N MET A 225 24.75 2.95 -1.72
CA MET A 225 25.07 1.67 -2.37
C MET A 225 25.40 1.88 -3.84
N SER A 226 26.15 0.93 -4.42
CA SER A 226 26.38 0.92 -5.87
C SER A 226 25.07 0.77 -6.63
N LEU A 227 24.95 1.45 -7.78
CA LEU A 227 23.80 1.33 -8.65
C LEU A 227 23.94 0.10 -9.55
N HIS A 228 23.07 -0.88 -9.38
CA HIS A 228 23.00 -2.08 -10.20
C HIS A 228 21.71 -2.09 -11.02
N LEU A 229 21.82 -1.99 -12.34
CA LEU A 229 20.68 -2.00 -13.25
C LEU A 229 20.76 -3.23 -14.16
N HIS A 230 19.99 -4.25 -13.85
CA HIS A 230 19.82 -5.42 -14.70
C HIS A 230 18.64 -5.19 -15.63
N ASN A 231 18.85 -5.40 -16.93
CA ASN A 231 17.75 -5.38 -17.89
C ASN A 231 16.82 -6.58 -17.66
N PRO A 232 15.50 -6.42 -17.81
CA PRO A 232 14.60 -7.55 -17.73
C PRO A 232 14.89 -8.57 -18.85
N ILE A 233 14.61 -9.83 -18.58
CA ILE A 233 14.74 -10.92 -19.56
C ILE A 233 13.33 -11.34 -19.96
N PRO A 234 12.97 -11.26 -21.27
CA PRO A 234 11.60 -11.54 -21.74
C PRO A 234 11.09 -12.94 -21.41
N GLU A 235 11.99 -13.94 -21.44
CA GLU A 235 11.67 -15.35 -21.25
C GLU A 235 11.42 -15.73 -19.78
N LEU A 236 11.94 -14.95 -18.84
CA LEU A 236 11.76 -15.21 -17.42
C LEU A 236 10.37 -14.79 -16.93
N SER A 237 9.85 -15.50 -15.92
CA SER A 237 8.62 -15.11 -15.21
C SER A 237 8.75 -13.74 -14.53
N THR A 238 7.63 -13.21 -14.09
CA THR A 238 7.59 -11.96 -13.35
C THR A 238 8.38 -12.03 -12.04
N SER A 239 8.24 -13.13 -11.29
CA SER A 239 8.95 -13.36 -10.02
C SER A 239 10.46 -13.49 -10.21
N GLU A 240 10.90 -14.24 -11.22
CA GLU A 240 12.31 -14.37 -11.57
C GLU A 240 12.95 -13.04 -11.95
N ASN A 241 12.29 -12.25 -12.80
CA ASN A 241 12.76 -10.92 -13.17
C ASN A 241 12.88 -10.00 -11.94
N ILE A 242 11.92 -10.02 -11.03
CA ILE A 242 11.97 -9.20 -9.82
C ILE A 242 13.17 -9.58 -8.97
N LEU A 243 13.36 -10.87 -8.62
CA LEU A 243 14.49 -11.31 -7.79
C LEU A 243 15.82 -10.96 -8.43
N ARG A 244 15.97 -11.27 -9.72
CA ARG A 244 17.17 -10.99 -10.48
C ARG A 244 17.51 -9.50 -10.51
N MET A 245 16.52 -8.64 -10.71
CA MET A 245 16.75 -7.21 -10.90
C MET A 245 16.96 -6.44 -9.60
N ILE A 246 16.45 -6.92 -8.47
CA ILE A 246 16.67 -6.27 -7.16
C ILE A 246 18.01 -6.68 -6.53
N ARG A 247 18.57 -7.84 -6.88
CA ARG A 247 19.81 -8.37 -6.32
C ARG A 247 21.02 -7.88 -7.12
N PRO A 248 22.10 -7.41 -6.47
CA PRO A 248 23.30 -6.96 -7.18
C PRO A 248 23.93 -8.03 -8.08
N THR A 249 23.94 -9.29 -7.65
CA THR A 249 24.47 -10.43 -8.42
C THR A 249 23.53 -10.91 -9.52
N GLY A 250 22.24 -10.63 -9.41
CA GLY A 250 21.21 -11.19 -10.28
C GLY A 250 20.92 -12.67 -10.04
N GLU A 251 21.49 -13.28 -8.99
CA GLU A 251 21.33 -14.70 -8.68
C GLU A 251 20.11 -14.96 -7.80
N TYR A 252 19.44 -16.07 -8.04
CA TYR A 252 18.32 -16.60 -7.26
C TYR A 252 18.19 -18.11 -7.50
N THR A 253 17.53 -18.81 -6.58
CA THR A 253 17.19 -20.22 -6.77
C THR A 253 15.78 -20.38 -7.33
N GLU A 254 15.50 -21.50 -7.97
CA GLU A 254 14.16 -21.81 -8.48
C GLU A 254 13.11 -21.83 -7.37
N LEU A 255 13.46 -22.38 -6.19
CA LEU A 255 12.58 -22.38 -5.02
C LEU A 255 12.20 -20.95 -4.58
N GLU A 256 13.17 -20.04 -4.54
CA GLU A 256 12.92 -18.62 -4.19
C GLU A 256 11.97 -17.96 -5.21
N ALA A 257 12.20 -18.20 -6.50
CA ALA A 257 11.36 -17.63 -7.55
C ALA A 257 9.92 -18.18 -7.51
N ARG A 258 9.75 -19.49 -7.28
CA ARG A 258 8.42 -20.11 -7.12
C ARG A 258 7.67 -19.61 -5.87
N LEU A 259 8.38 -19.38 -4.77
CA LEU A 259 7.76 -18.84 -3.55
C LEU A 259 7.34 -17.40 -3.70
N LEU A 260 8.13 -16.59 -4.41
CA LEU A 260 7.73 -15.24 -4.76
C LEU A 260 6.51 -15.25 -5.71
N ASP A 261 6.52 -16.12 -6.72
CA ASP A 261 5.40 -16.31 -7.64
C ASP A 261 4.11 -16.65 -6.89
N LEU A 262 4.18 -17.62 -5.98
CA LEU A 262 3.07 -18.01 -5.12
C LEU A 262 2.56 -16.84 -4.27
N SER A 263 3.47 -16.07 -3.66
CA SER A 263 3.09 -14.89 -2.91
C SER A 263 2.38 -13.85 -3.79
N MET A 264 2.83 -13.68 -5.04
CA MET A 264 2.19 -12.79 -6.00
C MET A 264 0.80 -13.29 -6.41
N ILE A 265 0.61 -14.59 -6.63
CA ILE A 265 -0.70 -15.20 -6.88
C ILE A 265 -1.68 -14.87 -5.76
N LEU A 266 -1.29 -15.08 -4.49
CA LEU A 266 -2.13 -14.85 -3.31
C LEU A 266 -2.46 -13.37 -3.09
N HIS A 267 -1.68 -12.46 -3.68
CA HIS A 267 -1.87 -11.03 -3.59
C HIS A 267 -2.61 -10.42 -4.81
N ALA A 268 -2.76 -11.17 -5.92
CA ALA A 268 -3.24 -10.66 -7.20
C ALA A 268 -4.65 -10.04 -7.12
N GLU A 269 -5.56 -10.60 -6.29
CA GLU A 269 -6.94 -10.11 -6.16
C GLU A 269 -7.48 -10.33 -4.74
N HIS A 270 -8.44 -9.50 -4.31
CA HIS A 270 -9.11 -9.64 -3.01
C HIS A 270 -10.49 -8.96 -2.98
N GLY A 271 -11.22 -9.04 -4.06
CA GLY A 271 -12.58 -8.50 -4.21
C GLY A 271 -12.63 -6.99 -4.49
N GLY A 272 -13.68 -6.55 -5.16
CA GLY A 272 -13.91 -5.16 -5.54
C GLY A 272 -14.09 -4.21 -4.35
N GLY A 273 -14.44 -4.73 -3.16
CA GLY A 273 -14.54 -3.95 -1.91
C GLY A 273 -13.21 -3.70 -1.20
N ASN A 274 -12.10 -4.24 -1.68
CA ASN A 274 -10.78 -3.86 -1.21
C ASN A 274 -10.52 -2.39 -1.52
N ASN A 275 -9.91 -1.65 -0.59
CA ASN A 275 -9.74 -0.20 -0.71
C ASN A 275 -9.09 0.24 -2.04
N SER A 276 -8.05 -0.44 -2.48
CA SER A 276 -7.37 -0.09 -3.73
C SER A 276 -8.17 -0.47 -4.97
N SER A 277 -8.85 -1.63 -4.99
CA SER A 277 -9.76 -2.03 -6.07
C SER A 277 -10.95 -1.07 -6.15
N PHE A 278 -11.54 -0.72 -5.00
CA PHE A 278 -12.62 0.28 -4.94
C PHE A 278 -12.16 1.66 -5.42
N THR A 279 -10.94 2.07 -5.09
CA THR A 279 -10.36 3.32 -5.61
C THR A 279 -10.22 3.26 -7.13
N THR A 280 -9.81 2.12 -7.70
CA THR A 280 -9.74 1.92 -9.15
C THR A 280 -11.13 2.06 -9.79
N HIS A 281 -12.17 1.44 -9.23
CA HIS A 281 -13.55 1.63 -9.68
C HIS A 281 -13.98 3.10 -9.59
N LEU A 282 -13.78 3.73 -8.42
CA LEU A 282 -14.17 5.13 -8.18
C LEU A 282 -13.54 6.07 -9.20
N VAL A 283 -12.24 5.97 -9.41
CA VAL A 283 -11.51 6.83 -10.35
C VAL A 283 -11.89 6.48 -11.80
N SER A 284 -12.01 5.20 -12.14
CA SER A 284 -12.46 4.77 -13.47
C SER A 284 -13.86 5.29 -13.83
N SER A 285 -14.78 5.38 -12.85
CA SER A 285 -16.13 5.88 -13.05
C SER A 285 -16.20 7.34 -13.50
N THR A 286 -15.10 8.10 -13.34
CA THR A 286 -15.00 9.48 -13.83
C THR A 286 -14.73 9.59 -15.33
N GLY A 287 -14.45 8.47 -16.02
CA GLY A 287 -14.06 8.45 -17.43
C GLY A 287 -12.61 8.84 -17.70
N THR A 288 -11.75 8.85 -16.67
CA THR A 288 -10.32 9.19 -16.80
C THR A 288 -9.52 8.12 -17.53
N ASP A 289 -8.29 8.44 -17.90
CA ASP A 289 -7.31 7.52 -18.50
C ASP A 289 -6.89 6.38 -17.54
N THR A 290 -6.24 5.35 -18.09
CA THR A 290 -5.82 4.17 -17.32
C THR A 290 -4.70 4.49 -16.32
N TYR A 291 -3.76 5.35 -16.67
CA TYR A 291 -2.62 5.70 -15.82
C TYR A 291 -3.07 6.43 -14.56
N SER A 292 -4.02 7.38 -14.70
CA SER A 292 -4.65 8.07 -13.56
C SER A 292 -5.41 7.10 -12.66
N ALA A 293 -6.21 6.19 -13.23
CA ALA A 293 -6.99 5.22 -12.47
C ALA A 293 -6.12 4.26 -11.66
N ILE A 294 -5.04 3.75 -12.26
CA ILE A 294 -4.14 2.79 -11.62
C ILE A 294 -3.19 3.48 -10.62
N SER A 295 -2.68 4.67 -10.93
CA SER A 295 -1.78 5.40 -10.02
C SER A 295 -2.45 5.79 -8.69
N ALA A 296 -3.76 5.98 -8.69
CA ALA A 296 -4.54 6.30 -7.50
C ALA A 296 -4.70 5.10 -6.54
N ALA A 297 -4.56 3.88 -7.04
CA ALA A 297 -4.65 2.66 -6.25
C ALA A 297 -3.42 2.49 -5.37
N LYS A 298 -3.56 2.76 -4.06
CA LYS A 298 -2.47 2.66 -3.08
C LYS A 298 -2.75 1.53 -2.10
N HIS A 299 -1.75 0.65 -1.89
CA HIS A 299 -1.80 -0.34 -0.79
C HIS A 299 -1.33 0.25 0.53
N GLY A 300 -1.95 -0.21 1.63
CA GLY A 300 -1.46 0.02 2.99
C GLY A 300 -0.20 -0.81 3.29
N GLY A 301 0.60 -0.40 4.28
CA GLY A 301 1.87 -1.05 4.64
C GLY A 301 1.73 -2.18 5.66
N ALA A 302 0.71 -3.04 5.58
CA ALA A 302 0.47 -4.08 6.60
C ALA A 302 1.64 -5.08 6.70
N ASN A 303 2.18 -5.53 5.58
CA ASN A 303 3.35 -6.41 5.55
C ASN A 303 4.62 -5.74 6.10
N ILE A 304 4.84 -4.46 5.83
CA ILE A 304 5.95 -3.69 6.44
C ILE A 304 5.76 -3.61 7.96
N ALA A 305 4.53 -3.41 8.42
CA ALA A 305 4.24 -3.36 9.84
C ALA A 305 4.52 -4.70 10.54
N VAL A 306 4.24 -5.85 9.87
CA VAL A 306 4.63 -7.18 10.36
C VAL A 306 6.15 -7.29 10.47
N ILE A 307 6.90 -6.97 9.41
CA ILE A 307 8.37 -7.05 9.42
C ILE A 307 8.96 -6.18 10.54
N ASN A 308 8.46 -4.94 10.69
CA ASN A 308 8.93 -4.04 11.75
C ASN A 308 8.63 -4.58 13.14
N MET A 309 7.43 -5.14 13.36
CA MET A 309 7.06 -5.76 14.63
C MET A 309 7.94 -6.98 14.92
N MET A 310 8.21 -7.85 13.94
CA MET A 310 9.11 -8.99 14.10
C MET A 310 10.53 -8.54 14.46
N ASN A 311 11.03 -7.48 13.81
CA ASN A 311 12.35 -6.93 14.13
C ASN A 311 12.40 -6.31 15.52
N ASP A 312 11.35 -5.60 15.96
CA ASP A 312 11.26 -5.08 17.34
C ASP A 312 11.17 -6.23 18.36
N LEU A 313 10.40 -7.28 18.06
CA LEU A 313 10.32 -8.48 18.89
C LEU A 313 11.69 -9.16 19.03
N ARG A 314 12.39 -9.45 17.92
CA ARG A 314 13.74 -10.06 17.94
C ARG A 314 14.73 -9.26 18.78
N LYS A 315 14.66 -7.94 18.72
CA LYS A 315 15.51 -7.03 19.51
C LYS A 315 15.20 -7.09 21.01
N ASN A 316 13.92 -7.21 21.39
CA ASN A 316 13.49 -7.20 22.79
C ASN A 316 13.47 -8.59 23.44
N VAL A 317 13.33 -9.66 22.64
CA VAL A 317 13.33 -11.05 23.05
C VAL A 317 14.29 -11.85 22.16
N PRO A 318 15.61 -11.79 22.42
CA PRO A 318 16.60 -12.48 21.58
C PRO A 318 16.53 -14.01 21.68
N ASP A 319 16.05 -14.54 22.80
CA ASP A 319 15.86 -15.98 23.02
C ASP A 319 14.38 -16.36 22.77
N PHE A 320 14.09 -16.85 21.58
CA PHE A 320 12.74 -17.26 21.16
C PHE A 320 12.24 -18.54 21.84
N ASN A 321 13.13 -19.30 22.49
CA ASN A 321 12.74 -20.48 23.26
C ASN A 321 12.09 -20.08 24.58
N ASN A 322 12.32 -18.87 25.05
CA ASN A 322 11.70 -18.34 26.27
C ASN A 322 10.27 -17.88 26.00
N ARG A 323 9.32 -18.84 26.00
CA ARG A 323 7.90 -18.59 25.71
C ARG A 323 7.27 -17.57 26.66
N GLY A 324 7.65 -17.52 27.92
CA GLY A 324 7.15 -16.53 28.87
C GLY A 324 7.52 -15.10 28.48
N LYS A 325 8.76 -14.86 28.04
CA LYS A 325 9.17 -13.54 27.56
C LYS A 325 8.48 -13.14 26.25
N LEU A 326 8.17 -14.10 25.37
CA LEU A 326 7.39 -13.85 24.17
C LEU A 326 5.96 -13.42 24.53
N ASP A 327 5.29 -14.13 25.45
CA ASP A 327 3.96 -13.76 25.94
C ASP A 327 3.97 -12.37 26.57
N ASP A 328 4.94 -12.08 27.45
CA ASP A 328 5.10 -10.75 28.06
C ASP A 328 5.25 -9.63 27.01
N TYR A 329 6.02 -9.88 25.96
CA TYR A 329 6.17 -8.91 24.88
C TYR A 329 4.86 -8.70 24.10
N LEU A 330 4.18 -9.78 23.71
CA LEU A 330 2.88 -9.71 23.00
C LEU A 330 1.82 -9.00 23.85
N VAL A 331 1.77 -9.27 25.16
CA VAL A 331 0.90 -8.56 26.10
C VAL A 331 1.21 -7.07 26.14
N LYS A 332 2.48 -6.67 26.15
CA LYS A 332 2.87 -5.24 26.07
C LYS A 332 2.42 -4.61 24.76
N VAL A 333 2.53 -5.32 23.62
CA VAL A 333 2.01 -4.85 22.32
C VAL A 333 0.51 -4.60 22.43
N LEU A 334 -0.26 -5.60 22.92
CA LEU A 334 -1.72 -5.49 23.08
C LEU A 334 -2.14 -4.36 24.02
N ARG A 335 -1.35 -4.08 25.06
CA ARG A 335 -1.56 -2.96 26.01
C ARG A 335 -1.07 -1.61 25.51
N LYS A 336 -0.55 -1.52 24.28
CA LYS A 336 0.02 -0.29 23.68
C LYS A 336 1.30 0.20 24.35
N GLU A 337 2.09 -0.69 24.90
CA GLU A 337 3.31 -0.39 25.66
C GLU A 337 4.58 -0.70 24.84
N ALA A 338 4.48 -1.55 23.81
CA ALA A 338 5.60 -1.96 22.94
C ALA A 338 5.30 -1.74 21.44
N ASN A 339 6.29 -1.98 20.60
CA ASN A 339 6.26 -1.73 19.16
C ASN A 339 5.84 -0.27 18.86
N ASP A 340 4.91 -0.04 17.97
CA ASP A 340 4.40 1.29 17.58
C ASP A 340 3.30 1.83 18.51
N LYS A 341 2.99 1.12 19.58
CA LYS A 341 1.95 1.46 20.58
C LYS A 341 0.53 1.55 20.02
N SER A 342 0.28 0.91 18.87
CA SER A 342 -1.07 0.82 18.28
C SER A 342 -1.99 -0.14 19.06
N GLY A 343 -1.42 -1.13 19.72
CA GLY A 343 -2.14 -2.24 20.36
C GLY A 343 -2.48 -3.36 19.36
N LEU A 344 -1.85 -3.35 18.19
CA LEU A 344 -2.08 -4.33 17.13
C LEU A 344 -0.90 -5.32 17.06
N VAL A 345 -1.20 -6.61 17.11
CA VAL A 345 -0.28 -7.65 16.67
C VAL A 345 -0.47 -7.78 15.16
N TYR A 346 0.45 -7.16 14.40
CA TYR A 346 0.36 -7.15 12.95
C TYR A 346 0.48 -8.56 12.37
N GLY A 347 -0.27 -8.83 11.31
CA GLY A 347 -0.40 -10.18 10.77
C GLY A 347 -1.52 -11.00 11.41
N MET A 348 -2.16 -10.50 12.50
CA MET A 348 -3.26 -11.14 13.19
C MET A 348 -4.58 -10.39 13.01
N GLY A 349 -5.66 -11.12 12.74
CA GLY A 349 -6.98 -10.58 12.45
C GLY A 349 -7.13 -10.07 11.01
N HIS A 350 -8.35 -9.99 10.53
CA HIS A 350 -8.69 -9.52 9.19
C HIS A 350 -10.02 -8.76 9.18
N ALA A 351 -10.20 -7.83 8.23
CA ALA A 351 -11.42 -7.03 8.10
C ALA A 351 -12.65 -7.86 7.68
N ILE A 352 -12.43 -8.96 6.95
CA ILE A 352 -13.48 -9.82 6.39
C ILE A 352 -13.39 -11.22 7.02
N TYR A 353 -12.26 -11.92 6.89
CA TYR A 353 -12.08 -13.27 7.41
C TYR A 353 -12.26 -13.34 8.92
N THR A 354 -12.95 -14.38 9.37
CA THR A 354 -13.25 -14.58 10.81
C THR A 354 -12.51 -15.77 11.38
N LEU A 355 -12.65 -16.98 10.82
CA LEU A 355 -12.01 -18.19 11.34
C LEU A 355 -10.63 -18.43 10.71
N SER A 356 -10.46 -18.15 9.41
CA SER A 356 -9.19 -18.35 8.72
C SER A 356 -9.06 -17.45 7.50
N ASP A 357 -7.82 -17.17 7.09
CA ASP A 357 -7.46 -16.59 5.79
C ASP A 357 -6.88 -17.71 4.91
N PRO A 358 -7.52 -18.11 3.80
CA PRO A 358 -7.04 -19.20 2.96
C PRO A 358 -5.65 -18.93 2.39
N ARG A 359 -5.30 -17.67 2.16
CA ARG A 359 -3.99 -17.28 1.67
C ARG A 359 -2.88 -17.53 2.70
N ALA A 360 -3.16 -17.23 3.98
CA ALA A 360 -2.23 -17.50 5.06
C ALA A 360 -1.99 -19.01 5.24
N LYS A 361 -3.04 -19.82 5.15
CA LYS A 361 -2.94 -21.29 5.22
C LYS A 361 -2.01 -21.85 4.15
N VAL A 362 -2.22 -21.45 2.90
CA VAL A 362 -1.42 -21.91 1.76
C VAL A 362 0.04 -21.43 1.91
N LEU A 363 0.24 -20.14 2.16
CA LEU A 363 1.58 -19.56 2.25
C LEU A 363 2.37 -20.14 3.43
N LYS A 364 1.73 -20.46 4.56
CA LYS A 364 2.33 -21.10 5.73
C LYS A 364 2.99 -22.44 5.37
N SER A 365 2.32 -23.28 4.58
CA SER A 365 2.86 -24.59 4.19
C SER A 365 4.14 -24.45 3.36
N MET A 366 4.21 -23.47 2.48
CA MET A 366 5.38 -23.22 1.64
C MET A 366 6.48 -22.45 2.38
N ALA A 367 6.10 -21.53 3.27
CA ALA A 367 7.04 -20.82 4.14
C ALA A 367 7.85 -21.79 5.01
N LYS A 368 7.23 -22.90 5.47
CA LYS A 368 7.93 -23.97 6.21
C LYS A 368 9.03 -24.62 5.37
N LYS A 369 8.76 -24.97 4.11
CA LYS A 369 9.77 -25.55 3.20
C LYS A 369 10.93 -24.59 2.96
N LEU A 370 10.65 -23.28 2.81
CA LEU A 370 11.68 -22.25 2.67
C LEU A 370 12.53 -22.16 3.93
N ALA A 371 11.90 -22.16 5.12
CA ALA A 371 12.59 -22.11 6.39
C ALA A 371 13.57 -23.29 6.56
N GLU A 372 13.15 -24.49 6.19
CA GLU A 372 13.98 -25.70 6.22
C GLU A 372 15.16 -25.60 5.24
N SER A 373 14.97 -25.00 4.06
CA SER A 373 16.04 -24.85 3.05
C SER A 373 17.07 -23.75 3.36
N LYS A 374 16.74 -22.83 4.27
CA LYS A 374 17.57 -21.66 4.61
C LYS A 374 18.02 -21.59 6.08
N ASP A 375 17.82 -22.65 6.84
CA ASP A 375 18.10 -22.72 8.29
C ASP A 375 17.36 -21.64 9.10
N LEU A 376 16.13 -21.27 8.68
CA LEU A 376 15.28 -20.27 9.32
C LEU A 376 14.08 -20.90 10.06
N VAL A 377 14.22 -22.15 10.51
CA VAL A 377 13.15 -22.91 11.17
C VAL A 377 12.67 -22.20 12.44
N ASP A 378 13.58 -21.64 13.24
CA ASP A 378 13.24 -20.93 14.47
C ASP A 378 12.39 -19.67 14.20
N ASP A 379 12.70 -18.92 13.15
CA ASP A 379 11.91 -17.75 12.73
C ASP A 379 10.51 -18.15 12.25
N PHE A 380 10.40 -19.26 11.52
CA PHE A 380 9.11 -19.81 11.14
C PHE A 380 8.28 -20.24 12.36
N LEU A 381 8.91 -20.94 13.31
CA LEU A 381 8.27 -21.37 14.56
C LEU A 381 7.83 -20.18 15.42
N LEU A 382 8.54 -19.05 15.34
CA LEU A 382 8.12 -17.81 15.98
C LEU A 382 6.83 -17.26 15.36
N CYS A 383 6.72 -17.23 14.02
CA CYS A 383 5.47 -16.84 13.35
C CYS A 383 4.30 -17.76 13.74
N ASP A 384 4.53 -19.09 13.73
CA ASP A 384 3.54 -20.08 14.14
C ASP A 384 3.12 -19.93 15.62
N TYR A 385 4.06 -19.58 16.50
CA TYR A 385 3.76 -19.27 17.89
C TYR A 385 2.88 -18.03 18.05
N ILE A 386 3.22 -16.94 17.35
CA ILE A 386 2.43 -15.71 17.38
C ILE A 386 1.00 -15.97 16.87
N GLU A 387 0.85 -16.74 15.78
CA GLU A 387 -0.46 -17.10 15.25
C GLU A 387 -1.32 -17.82 16.29
N ARG A 388 -0.78 -18.82 16.97
CA ARG A 388 -1.52 -19.62 17.93
C ARG A 388 -1.79 -18.88 19.24
N ARG A 389 -0.80 -18.13 19.74
CA ARG A 389 -0.86 -17.56 21.07
C ARG A 389 -1.58 -16.21 21.14
N THR A 390 -1.57 -15.43 20.06
CA THR A 390 -2.18 -14.08 20.06
C THR A 390 -3.67 -14.06 20.42
N PRO A 391 -4.55 -14.95 19.92
CA PRO A 391 -5.97 -14.94 20.29
C PRO A 391 -6.20 -15.15 21.78
N GLU A 392 -5.43 -16.05 22.41
CA GLU A 392 -5.51 -16.36 23.83
C GLU A 392 -5.08 -15.15 24.67
N LEU A 393 -3.92 -14.56 24.35
CA LEU A 393 -3.41 -13.36 25.04
C LEU A 393 -4.34 -12.15 24.84
N TYR A 394 -4.98 -12.04 23.68
CA TYR A 394 -5.98 -11.00 23.45
C TYR A 394 -7.17 -11.16 24.40
N ALA A 395 -7.69 -12.38 24.56
CA ALA A 395 -8.77 -12.68 25.50
C ALA A 395 -8.35 -12.40 26.96
N GLU A 396 -7.14 -12.77 27.35
CA GLU A 396 -6.58 -12.50 28.68
C GLU A 396 -6.47 -10.99 28.97
N VAL A 397 -6.01 -10.19 27.99
CA VAL A 397 -5.81 -8.73 28.17
C VAL A 397 -7.11 -7.95 28.13
N HIS A 398 -8.05 -8.32 27.26
CA HIS A 398 -9.27 -7.54 26.99
C HIS A 398 -10.55 -8.13 27.58
N GLY A 399 -10.48 -9.34 28.15
CA GLY A 399 -11.67 -10.02 28.75
C GLY A 399 -12.71 -10.45 27.73
N VAL A 400 -12.36 -10.51 26.43
CA VAL A 400 -13.30 -10.86 25.35
C VAL A 400 -12.62 -11.81 24.38
N GLU A 401 -13.21 -12.96 24.16
CA GLU A 401 -12.81 -13.87 23.08
C GLU A 401 -13.22 -13.28 21.74
N LYS A 402 -12.26 -13.20 20.82
CA LYS A 402 -12.47 -12.73 19.45
C LYS A 402 -11.70 -13.60 18.48
N PRO A 403 -12.35 -14.14 17.43
CA PRO A 403 -11.64 -14.80 16.37
C PRO A 403 -10.59 -13.85 15.75
N MET A 404 -9.33 -14.27 15.75
CA MET A 404 -8.22 -13.49 15.21
C MET A 404 -7.32 -14.41 14.37
N PRO A 405 -7.75 -14.83 13.17
CA PRO A 405 -6.91 -15.65 12.31
C PRO A 405 -5.66 -14.88 11.88
N ALA A 406 -4.57 -15.61 11.62
CA ALA A 406 -3.46 -15.04 10.89
C ALA A 406 -3.96 -14.59 9.48
N ASN A 407 -3.52 -13.44 9.04
CA ASN A 407 -3.75 -12.98 7.69
C ASN A 407 -2.50 -13.23 6.82
N VAL A 408 -2.64 -13.02 5.51
CA VAL A 408 -1.55 -13.29 4.56
C VAL A 408 -0.26 -12.53 4.88
N ASP A 409 -0.35 -11.35 5.53
CA ASP A 409 0.81 -10.49 5.79
C ASP A 409 1.78 -11.10 6.82
N LEU A 410 1.30 -11.95 7.75
CA LEU A 410 2.16 -12.63 8.71
C LEU A 410 3.20 -13.51 7.98
N TYR A 411 2.74 -14.37 7.10
CA TYR A 411 3.61 -15.32 6.39
C TYR A 411 4.28 -14.71 5.16
N SER A 412 3.66 -13.75 4.47
CA SER A 412 4.35 -13.03 3.39
C SER A 412 5.48 -12.15 3.93
N GLY A 413 5.32 -11.58 5.13
CA GLY A 413 6.41 -10.88 5.81
C GLY A 413 7.61 -11.79 6.07
N PHE A 414 7.37 -13.00 6.60
CA PHE A 414 8.41 -14.01 6.78
C PHE A 414 9.05 -14.43 5.46
N VAL A 415 8.24 -14.72 4.43
CA VAL A 415 8.76 -15.14 3.11
C VAL A 415 9.64 -14.05 2.50
N TYR A 416 9.23 -12.78 2.58
CA TYR A 416 10.02 -11.67 2.04
C TYR A 416 11.35 -11.50 2.79
N ASP A 417 11.34 -11.62 4.12
CA ASP A 417 12.55 -11.59 4.95
C ASP A 417 13.50 -12.76 4.56
N ALA A 418 12.97 -13.97 4.45
CA ALA A 418 13.71 -15.17 4.07
C ALA A 418 14.24 -15.16 2.62
N LEU A 419 13.63 -14.38 1.74
CA LEU A 419 14.08 -14.14 0.36
C LEU A 419 15.05 -12.95 0.24
N ASP A 420 15.46 -12.34 1.35
CA ASP A 420 16.28 -11.12 1.39
C ASP A 420 15.66 -9.98 0.57
N ILE A 421 14.32 -9.90 0.52
CA ILE A 421 13.61 -8.81 -0.14
C ILE A 421 13.66 -7.58 0.76
N PRO A 422 14.21 -6.45 0.27
CA PRO A 422 14.29 -5.25 1.07
C PRO A 422 12.92 -4.79 1.57
N THR A 423 12.80 -4.49 2.86
CA THR A 423 11.53 -4.06 3.49
C THR A 423 10.86 -2.90 2.75
N THR A 424 11.65 -2.00 2.16
CA THR A 424 11.16 -0.83 1.42
C THR A 424 10.39 -1.18 0.16
N ILE A 425 10.54 -2.40 -0.38
CA ILE A 425 9.80 -2.87 -1.57
C ILE A 425 8.69 -3.87 -1.25
N ALA A 426 8.49 -4.28 0.00
CA ALA A 426 7.45 -5.25 0.36
C ALA A 426 6.03 -4.77 -0.05
N THR A 427 5.65 -3.52 0.27
CA THR A 427 4.37 -2.94 -0.19
C THR A 427 4.33 -2.70 -1.71
N PRO A 428 5.35 -2.13 -2.36
CA PRO A 428 5.45 -2.08 -3.82
C PRO A 428 5.31 -3.44 -4.51
N LEU A 429 5.88 -4.49 -3.94
CA LEU A 429 5.77 -5.86 -4.47
C LEU A 429 4.33 -6.38 -4.38
N PHE A 430 3.66 -6.15 -3.25
CA PHE A 430 2.24 -6.45 -3.12
C PHE A 430 1.40 -5.70 -4.18
N ALA A 431 1.70 -4.41 -4.41
CA ALA A 431 1.03 -3.61 -5.44
C ALA A 431 1.31 -4.15 -6.85
N THR A 432 2.53 -4.62 -7.13
CA THR A 432 2.91 -5.26 -8.39
C THR A 432 2.04 -6.49 -8.68
N ALA A 433 1.84 -7.34 -7.68
CA ALA A 433 0.97 -8.49 -7.79
C ALA A 433 -0.51 -8.09 -8.00
N ARG A 434 -1.02 -7.12 -7.21
CA ARG A 434 -2.40 -6.65 -7.25
C ARG A 434 -2.76 -5.88 -8.52
N LEU A 435 -1.78 -5.43 -9.29
CA LEU A 435 -2.01 -4.70 -10.53
C LEU A 435 -2.88 -5.49 -11.52
N SER A 436 -2.71 -6.83 -11.60
CA SER A 436 -3.55 -7.70 -12.43
C SER A 436 -5.02 -7.58 -12.05
N GLY A 437 -5.35 -7.59 -10.75
CA GLY A 437 -6.69 -7.37 -10.23
C GLY A 437 -7.20 -5.95 -10.52
N TRP A 438 -6.38 -4.90 -10.33
CA TRP A 438 -6.79 -3.53 -10.64
C TRP A 438 -7.12 -3.34 -12.12
N CYS A 439 -6.29 -3.88 -13.02
CA CYS A 439 -6.54 -3.83 -14.46
C CYS A 439 -7.84 -4.55 -14.83
N ALA A 440 -8.10 -5.72 -14.23
CA ALA A 440 -9.35 -6.45 -14.44
C ALA A 440 -10.56 -5.64 -13.96
N HIS A 441 -10.51 -5.04 -12.76
CA HIS A 441 -11.59 -4.20 -12.23
C HIS A 441 -11.82 -2.95 -13.07
N ARG A 442 -10.75 -2.32 -13.60
CA ARG A 442 -10.90 -1.19 -14.51
C ARG A 442 -11.62 -1.59 -15.80
N ILE A 443 -11.23 -2.71 -16.41
CA ILE A 443 -11.88 -3.23 -17.63
C ILE A 443 -13.35 -3.56 -17.33
N GLU A 444 -13.64 -4.21 -16.20
CA GLU A 444 -15.01 -4.53 -15.78
C GLU A 444 -15.87 -3.28 -15.61
N GLU A 445 -15.34 -2.22 -14.97
CA GLU A 445 -16.04 -0.94 -14.79
C GLU A 445 -16.42 -0.32 -16.12
N LEU A 446 -15.51 -0.30 -17.09
CA LEU A 446 -15.74 0.26 -18.41
C LEU A 446 -16.76 -0.56 -19.23
N ILE A 447 -16.67 -1.90 -19.19
CA ILE A 447 -17.61 -2.80 -19.89
C ILE A 447 -19.01 -2.72 -19.29
N SER A 448 -19.12 -2.58 -17.99
CA SER A 448 -20.40 -2.52 -17.28
C SER A 448 -21.14 -1.18 -17.48
N GLY A 449 -20.57 -0.26 -18.24
CA GLY A 449 -21.13 1.06 -18.48
C GLY A 449 -21.23 1.89 -17.22
N GLY A 450 -20.16 1.89 -16.43
CA GLY A 450 -20.07 2.45 -15.09
C GLY A 450 -20.69 3.82 -14.95
N LYS A 451 -21.57 3.99 -13.97
CA LYS A 451 -22.11 5.29 -13.61
C LYS A 451 -21.12 6.02 -12.73
N LEU A 452 -20.94 7.31 -12.98
CA LEU A 452 -20.16 8.18 -12.09
C LEU A 452 -20.58 7.99 -10.63
N MET A 453 -19.68 7.50 -9.79
CA MET A 453 -19.93 7.30 -8.36
C MET A 453 -20.03 8.65 -7.66
N ARG A 454 -21.21 8.97 -7.14
CA ARG A 454 -21.51 10.24 -6.46
C ARG A 454 -22.19 9.97 -5.12
N PRO A 455 -21.44 9.63 -4.07
CA PRO A 455 -22.01 9.44 -2.75
C PRO A 455 -22.57 10.78 -2.21
N ALA A 456 -23.64 10.70 -1.40
CA ALA A 456 -24.21 11.87 -0.75
C ALA A 456 -23.38 12.26 0.48
N TYR A 457 -23.09 13.57 0.60
CA TYR A 457 -22.52 14.17 1.79
C TYR A 457 -23.50 15.21 2.36
N LYS A 458 -23.69 15.18 3.69
CA LYS A 458 -24.55 16.14 4.39
C LYS A 458 -23.69 17.16 5.11
N SER A 459 -23.90 18.45 4.79
CA SER A 459 -23.30 19.55 5.57
C SER A 459 -23.90 19.59 6.97
N VAL A 460 -23.03 19.67 7.96
CA VAL A 460 -23.40 19.92 9.38
C VAL A 460 -23.19 21.39 9.79
N GLN A 461 -22.70 22.22 8.88
CA GLN A 461 -22.57 23.66 9.09
C GLN A 461 -23.91 24.37 8.89
N GLN A 462 -24.25 25.24 9.81
CA GLN A 462 -25.40 26.10 9.63
C GLN A 462 -25.11 27.23 8.63
N PRO A 463 -26.08 27.64 7.81
CA PRO A 463 -25.94 28.82 6.95
C PRO A 463 -25.52 30.06 7.76
N ARG A 464 -24.60 30.83 7.21
CA ARG A 464 -24.10 32.06 7.85
C ARG A 464 -24.24 33.22 6.89
N PRO A 465 -24.63 34.43 7.35
CA PRO A 465 -24.67 35.60 6.51
C PRO A 465 -23.22 35.99 6.07
N TYR A 466 -23.09 36.42 4.85
CA TYR A 466 -21.82 36.95 4.37
C TYR A 466 -21.55 38.33 5.03
N VAL A 467 -20.36 38.48 5.58
CA VAL A 467 -19.88 39.74 6.16
C VAL A 467 -18.82 40.32 5.22
N PRO A 468 -19.01 41.51 4.62
CA PRO A 468 -18.01 42.18 3.79
C PRO A 468 -16.71 42.39 4.55
N ILE A 469 -15.56 42.30 3.85
CA ILE A 469 -14.24 42.36 4.46
C ILE A 469 -14.03 43.65 5.30
N SER A 470 -14.57 44.77 4.86
CA SER A 470 -14.52 46.03 5.58
C SER A 470 -15.26 46.04 6.92
N LYS A 471 -16.15 45.07 7.15
CA LYS A 471 -16.93 44.91 8.41
C LYS A 471 -16.45 43.74 9.26
N ARG A 472 -15.36 43.01 8.85
CA ARG A 472 -14.82 41.92 9.61
C ARG A 472 -13.90 42.41 10.72
N ILE A 473 -14.27 42.14 11.97
CA ILE A 473 -13.48 42.49 13.14
C ILE A 473 -12.61 41.32 13.52
N SER A 474 -11.33 41.53 13.86
CA SER A 474 -10.48 40.46 14.31
C SER A 474 -10.96 39.86 15.64
N ALA A 475 -10.73 38.55 15.86
CA ALA A 475 -11.11 37.90 17.12
C ALA A 475 -10.47 38.56 18.37
N THR A 476 -9.32 39.23 18.20
CA THR A 476 -8.63 40.01 19.23
C THR A 476 -9.39 41.27 19.60
N SER A 477 -9.96 41.96 18.61
CA SER A 477 -10.76 43.18 18.83
C SER A 477 -12.07 42.86 19.56
N ILE A 478 -12.72 41.73 19.27
CA ILE A 478 -13.94 41.29 19.97
C ILE A 478 -13.66 40.93 21.45
N ARG A 479 -12.50 40.39 21.77
CA ARG A 479 -12.10 40.11 23.16
C ARG A 479 -11.81 41.39 23.93
N ALA A 480 -11.17 42.37 23.31
CA ALA A 480 -10.92 43.66 23.92
C ALA A 480 -12.22 44.42 24.25
N GLU A 481 -13.17 44.46 23.29
CA GLU A 481 -14.49 45.07 23.55
C GLU A 481 -15.31 44.36 24.63
N LYS A 482 -15.19 43.02 24.75
CA LYS A 482 -15.87 42.28 25.83
C LYS A 482 -15.22 42.51 27.19
N GLN A 483 -13.90 42.68 27.28
CA GLN A 483 -13.20 43.01 28.51
C GLN A 483 -13.47 44.45 28.97
N GLU A 484 -13.50 45.43 28.04
CA GLU A 484 -13.91 46.80 28.39
C GLU A 484 -15.35 46.87 28.90
N LYS A 485 -16.28 46.14 28.29
CA LYS A 485 -17.69 46.09 28.78
C LYS A 485 -17.83 45.36 30.11
N HIS A 486 -16.91 44.50 30.50
CA HIS A 486 -16.93 43.80 31.78
C HIS A 486 -16.30 44.63 32.91
N ASN A 487 -15.33 45.47 32.59
CA ASN A 487 -14.65 46.36 33.53
C ASN A 487 -15.42 47.67 33.78
N ASN A 488 -16.42 47.98 32.94
CA ASN A 488 -17.27 49.17 33.08
C ASN A 488 -18.67 48.84 33.67
N ARG A 489 -18.85 47.66 34.21
CA ARG A 489 -19.99 47.25 35.03
C ARG A 489 -19.53 46.92 36.43
#